data_e8af1ee1abb6fd78e237c4f34509514a
#
_entry.id   e8af1ee1abb6fd78e237c4f34509514a
#
_cell.length_a   1.000
_cell.length_b   1.000
_cell.length_c   1.000
_cell.angle_alpha   90.00
_cell.angle_beta   90.00
_cell.angle_gamma   90.00
#
_symmetry.space_group_name_H-M   'P 1'
#
loop_
_entity.id
_entity.type
_entity.pdbx_description
1 polymer ?
#
loop_
_entity_poly.entity_id
_entity_poly.type
_entity_poly.pdbx_seq_one_letter_code
_entity_poly.pdbx_strand_id
1 'polypeptide(L)'
;MATTESYIKPPTLFETIYNIGRSAIGSNVPNVLRRFSSNSKINNPTSRPLGRIESYTCASHDLSIYHGALISAEFTSPHETGLRLTDPHVLYPALEMVIKKHSSLACCIHGQDTDSPKLVMVETIDLEKQTNILQLPNSEVSRVKLYEQYVSNKFEDVETVCPWRVIISPIETENLKSHDSRKLSDASERTLFDDGITKWEVAFYFHHSISDGVGGRVFITSLFEALNEILSNNASNNSYYGAGLINNDKGISSISSIVTIPKGSLSLPPSLESLLKMPLSLGFLCKNAAAEFGFINPTKTCWTGPPLPDAHLPAPHHTNTRLKRAKISAEQMQKLHQACRLQDTSITCLITTILLSAVSKSIPLGHRKTEAGECGGLDKLGRPYQKLSFALARNLRPLADPAMGVTADSIGDYACSHDMTVHRRMLENGDDWLWETARSIKGKLKTEISRGDQDLNPGLLRYAHSIRQYFLQKTGRARLHTFELSSIVADKPSTRNNESWSISNLGFVQSASSEGGPFSLSTISFKGEGLTLGFSWGEGNLPEDMIESIVKILLESVDRLCR
;
A
#
# COMPACT_ATOMS: atom_id res chain seq x y z
N MET A 1 28.57 -34.51 23.18
CA MET A 1 28.09 -35.07 21.89
C MET A 1 27.75 -33.84 21.04
N ALA A 2 28.60 -33.53 20.09
CA ALA A 2 28.46 -32.36 19.22
C ALA A 2 27.64 -32.81 18.01
N THR A 3 26.52 -32.15 17.81
CA THR A 3 25.69 -32.29 16.59
C THR A 3 26.33 -31.46 15.49
N THR A 4 26.89 -32.16 14.49
CA THR A 4 27.38 -31.57 13.24
C THR A 4 26.21 -31.09 12.42
N GLU A 5 25.94 -29.77 12.42
CA GLU A 5 25.12 -29.15 11.41
C GLU A 5 25.83 -29.25 10.05
N SER A 6 25.22 -29.96 9.12
CA SER A 6 25.68 -30.07 7.75
C SER A 6 25.45 -28.73 7.04
N TYR A 7 26.50 -27.94 6.87
CA TYR A 7 26.54 -26.78 5.98
C TYR A 7 26.26 -27.27 4.54
N ILE A 8 25.06 -27.01 4.04
CA ILE A 8 24.76 -27.21 2.62
C ILE A 8 25.47 -26.07 1.86
N LYS A 9 26.52 -26.43 1.14
CA LYS A 9 27.23 -25.53 0.25
C LYS A 9 26.24 -24.94 -0.76
N PRO A 10 26.17 -23.60 -0.96
CA PRO A 10 25.33 -23.05 -2.00
C PRO A 10 25.72 -23.61 -3.37
N PRO A 11 24.76 -23.88 -4.27
CA PRO A 11 25.04 -24.39 -5.60
C PRO A 11 26.00 -23.48 -6.35
N THR A 12 26.91 -24.08 -7.11
CA THR A 12 27.86 -23.31 -7.94
C THR A 12 27.08 -22.52 -9.01
N LEU A 13 27.65 -21.40 -9.47
CA LEU A 13 27.07 -20.59 -10.57
C LEU A 13 26.70 -21.48 -11.78
N PHE A 14 27.53 -22.48 -12.07
CA PHE A 14 27.31 -23.43 -13.18
C PHE A 14 26.08 -24.30 -12.94
N GLU A 15 25.86 -24.79 -11.74
CA GLU A 15 24.67 -25.57 -11.37
C GLU A 15 23.41 -24.71 -11.40
N THR A 16 23.51 -23.46 -10.97
CA THR A 16 22.38 -22.52 -11.01
C THR A 16 22.04 -22.12 -12.46
N ILE A 17 23.03 -21.79 -13.29
CA ILE A 17 22.82 -21.48 -14.72
C ILE A 17 22.33 -22.74 -15.47
N TYR A 18 22.88 -23.93 -15.15
CA TYR A 18 22.45 -25.21 -15.74
C TYR A 18 21.00 -25.53 -15.38
N ASN A 19 20.59 -25.31 -14.14
CA ASN A 19 19.21 -25.50 -13.68
C ASN A 19 18.25 -24.46 -14.27
N ILE A 20 18.67 -23.20 -14.41
CA ILE A 20 17.93 -22.15 -15.12
C ILE A 20 17.78 -22.51 -16.60
N GLY A 21 18.86 -22.93 -17.25
CA GLY A 21 18.84 -23.35 -18.67
C GLY A 21 17.96 -24.59 -18.90
N ARG A 22 18.02 -25.55 -18.00
CA ARG A 22 17.21 -26.78 -18.05
C ARG A 22 15.72 -26.52 -17.81
N SER A 23 15.39 -25.59 -16.90
CA SER A 23 14.01 -25.14 -16.67
C SER A 23 13.46 -24.35 -17.86
N ALA A 24 14.30 -23.55 -18.53
CA ALA A 24 13.91 -22.78 -19.72
C ALA A 24 13.74 -23.65 -20.97
N ILE A 25 14.48 -24.77 -21.08
CA ILE A 25 14.45 -25.69 -22.24
C ILE A 25 13.46 -26.86 -22.01
N GLY A 26 13.16 -27.18 -20.75
CA GLY A 26 12.36 -28.35 -20.36
C GLY A 26 10.87 -28.14 -20.15
N SER A 27 10.29 -26.98 -20.48
CA SER A 27 8.85 -26.75 -20.34
C SER A 27 8.03 -27.31 -21.51
N ASN A 28 8.12 -28.61 -21.78
CA ASN A 28 6.97 -29.36 -22.26
C ASN A 28 6.03 -29.57 -21.06
N VAL A 29 5.31 -28.51 -20.72
CA VAL A 29 4.14 -28.63 -19.85
C VAL A 29 3.08 -29.37 -20.67
N PRO A 30 2.59 -30.53 -20.23
CA PRO A 30 1.46 -31.15 -20.91
C PRO A 30 0.30 -30.18 -20.88
N ASN A 31 -0.23 -29.86 -22.04
CA ASN A 31 -1.48 -29.13 -22.22
C ASN A 31 -2.61 -29.91 -21.54
N VAL A 32 -2.80 -29.70 -20.25
CA VAL A 32 -4.03 -30.08 -19.57
C VAL A 32 -5.05 -28.96 -19.80
N LEU A 33 -5.44 -28.80 -21.04
CA LEU A 33 -6.77 -28.26 -21.38
C LEU A 33 -7.78 -29.32 -20.94
N ARG A 34 -8.12 -29.33 -19.66
CA ARG A 34 -9.34 -29.98 -19.21
C ARG A 34 -10.50 -29.20 -19.83
N ARG A 35 -11.13 -29.80 -20.84
CA ARG A 35 -12.49 -29.48 -21.29
C ARG A 35 -13.36 -29.46 -20.04
N PHE A 36 -13.84 -28.30 -19.66
CA PHE A 36 -14.92 -28.17 -18.69
C PHE A 36 -16.19 -28.75 -19.33
N SER A 37 -16.50 -29.99 -18.96
CA SER A 37 -17.80 -30.60 -19.21
C SER A 37 -18.80 -29.86 -18.33
N SER A 38 -19.83 -29.28 -18.92
CA SER A 38 -21.00 -28.71 -18.26
C SER A 38 -21.72 -29.78 -17.45
N ASN A 39 -22.00 -29.49 -16.19
CA ASN A 39 -22.76 -30.19 -15.15
C ASN A 39 -21.94 -30.85 -14.05
N SER A 40 -21.28 -30.04 -13.24
CA SER A 40 -21.04 -30.36 -11.83
C SER A 40 -21.26 -29.07 -11.03
N LYS A 41 -21.91 -29.16 -9.86
CA LYS A 41 -21.94 -28.09 -8.87
C LYS A 41 -20.49 -27.65 -8.66
N ILE A 42 -20.17 -26.44 -9.08
CA ILE A 42 -18.83 -25.87 -8.94
C ILE A 42 -18.63 -25.68 -7.42
N ASN A 43 -18.01 -26.66 -6.78
CA ASN A 43 -17.47 -26.47 -5.43
C ASN A 43 -16.27 -25.52 -5.58
N ASN A 44 -16.49 -24.21 -5.39
CA ASN A 44 -15.38 -23.26 -5.31
C ASN A 44 -14.47 -23.68 -4.18
N PRO A 45 -13.15 -23.83 -4.41
CA PRO A 45 -12.21 -24.16 -3.35
C PRO A 45 -12.23 -23.07 -2.28
N THR A 46 -12.27 -23.47 -1.01
CA THR A 46 -12.21 -22.55 0.14
C THR A 46 -10.78 -22.16 0.51
N SER A 47 -9.77 -22.75 -0.10
CA SER A 47 -8.36 -22.41 0.11
C SER A 47 -7.52 -22.62 -1.14
N ARG A 48 -6.45 -21.85 -1.26
CA ARG A 48 -5.40 -22.01 -2.28
C ARG A 48 -4.03 -21.64 -1.71
N PRO A 49 -2.92 -22.17 -2.27
CA PRO A 49 -1.59 -21.62 -1.98
C PRO A 49 -1.56 -20.11 -2.30
N LEU A 50 -0.78 -19.34 -1.54
CA LEU A 50 -0.44 -17.99 -1.93
C LEU A 50 0.36 -18.00 -3.24
N GLY A 51 0.14 -17.01 -4.11
CA GLY A 51 1.00 -16.72 -5.24
C GLY A 51 2.39 -16.26 -4.77
N ARG A 52 3.35 -16.16 -5.68
CA ARG A 52 4.73 -15.80 -5.32
C ARG A 52 4.83 -14.37 -4.76
N ILE A 53 4.12 -13.41 -5.35
CA ILE A 53 4.11 -12.04 -4.82
C ILE A 53 3.38 -11.96 -3.47
N GLU A 54 2.26 -12.66 -3.34
CA GLU A 54 1.54 -12.77 -2.06
C GLU A 54 2.41 -13.45 -0.98
N SER A 55 3.19 -14.49 -1.34
CA SER A 55 4.13 -15.15 -0.43
C SER A 55 5.30 -14.24 -0.06
N TYR A 56 5.75 -13.38 -0.99
CA TYR A 56 6.78 -12.37 -0.72
C TYR A 56 6.31 -11.36 0.32
N THR A 57 5.13 -10.79 0.15
CA THR A 57 4.55 -9.84 1.11
C THR A 57 4.17 -10.51 2.43
N CYS A 58 3.75 -11.80 2.39
CA CYS A 58 3.48 -12.61 3.58
C CYS A 58 4.75 -12.86 4.42
N ALA A 59 5.83 -13.33 3.79
CA ALA A 59 7.10 -13.57 4.48
C ALA A 59 7.72 -12.26 4.99
N SER A 60 7.60 -11.17 4.23
CA SER A 60 8.04 -9.84 4.63
C SER A 60 7.33 -9.36 5.89
N HIS A 61 6.01 -9.59 6.00
CA HIS A 61 5.22 -9.27 7.18
C HIS A 61 5.63 -10.12 8.39
N ASP A 62 5.72 -11.44 8.22
CA ASP A 62 6.08 -12.34 9.31
C ASP A 62 7.47 -12.03 9.88
N LEU A 63 8.43 -11.76 9.01
CA LEU A 63 9.80 -11.36 9.37
C LEU A 63 9.92 -9.90 9.87
N SER A 64 8.80 -9.19 10.03
CA SER A 64 8.76 -7.79 10.46
C SER A 64 9.60 -6.84 9.58
N ILE A 65 9.67 -7.14 8.29
CA ILE A 65 10.35 -6.31 7.27
C ILE A 65 9.41 -5.21 6.78
N TYR A 66 8.13 -5.55 6.61
CA TYR A 66 7.08 -4.64 6.15
C TYR A 66 5.72 -5.10 6.69
N HIS A 67 4.96 -4.23 7.36
CA HIS A 67 3.74 -4.65 8.08
C HIS A 67 2.45 -4.44 7.30
N GLY A 68 2.37 -3.42 6.45
CA GLY A 68 1.17 -3.16 5.68
C GLY A 68 1.06 -1.72 5.19
N ALA A 69 -0.07 -1.42 4.60
CA ALA A 69 -0.38 -0.09 4.09
C ALA A 69 -1.74 0.39 4.57
N LEU A 70 -1.93 1.70 4.56
CA LEU A 70 -3.13 2.36 5.03
C LEU A 70 -3.57 3.41 4.00
N ILE A 71 -4.83 3.28 3.56
CA ILE A 71 -5.51 4.29 2.73
C ILE A 71 -6.61 4.93 3.57
N SER A 72 -6.70 6.25 3.57
CA SER A 72 -7.74 6.98 4.27
C SER A 72 -8.50 7.96 3.39
N ALA A 73 -9.67 8.38 3.86
CA ALA A 73 -10.45 9.46 3.28
C ALA A 73 -11.34 10.13 4.33
N GLU A 74 -11.71 11.36 4.06
CA GLU A 74 -12.76 12.05 4.82
C GLU A 74 -14.13 11.75 4.21
N PHE A 75 -15.04 11.25 5.04
CA PHE A 75 -16.44 10.99 4.71
C PHE A 75 -17.30 12.07 5.36
N THR A 76 -18.25 12.62 4.60
CA THR A 76 -19.21 13.57 5.12
C THR A 76 -20.61 13.01 4.92
N SER A 77 -21.42 12.97 5.99
CA SER A 77 -22.83 12.55 5.91
C SER A 77 -23.68 13.56 5.16
N PRO A 78 -24.83 13.13 4.60
CA PRO A 78 -25.81 14.02 4.01
C PRO A 78 -26.30 15.04 5.03
N HIS A 79 -26.54 16.27 4.60
CA HIS A 79 -27.16 17.30 5.46
C HIS A 79 -28.53 16.84 5.96
N GLU A 80 -28.85 17.16 7.21
CA GLU A 80 -30.17 16.95 7.85
C GLU A 80 -30.62 15.52 8.07
N THR A 81 -29.82 14.48 7.73
CA THR A 81 -30.23 13.09 7.90
C THR A 81 -30.01 12.55 9.31
N GLY A 82 -29.17 13.18 10.13
CA GLY A 82 -28.75 12.68 11.43
C GLY A 82 -28.01 11.32 11.38
N LEU A 83 -27.62 10.86 10.18
CA LEU A 83 -26.90 9.59 10.01
C LEU A 83 -25.48 9.71 10.51
N ARG A 84 -25.07 8.75 11.32
CA ARG A 84 -23.72 8.65 11.90
C ARG A 84 -23.00 7.47 11.29
N LEU A 85 -21.79 7.68 10.79
CA LEU A 85 -20.99 6.59 10.24
C LEU A 85 -20.60 5.55 11.30
N THR A 86 -20.53 5.97 12.55
CA THR A 86 -20.20 5.12 13.70
C THR A 86 -21.38 4.26 14.19
N ASP A 87 -22.60 4.51 13.68
CA ASP A 87 -23.77 3.70 14.00
C ASP A 87 -23.63 2.31 13.35
N PRO A 88 -23.68 1.20 14.13
CA PRO A 88 -23.67 -0.15 13.59
C PRO A 88 -24.75 -0.40 12.53
N HIS A 89 -25.92 0.24 12.64
CA HIS A 89 -27.01 0.12 11.65
C HIS A 89 -26.68 0.75 10.29
N VAL A 90 -25.71 1.65 10.23
CA VAL A 90 -25.20 2.27 9.00
C VAL A 90 -23.94 1.55 8.52
N LEU A 91 -22.97 1.34 9.42
CA LEU A 91 -21.63 0.85 9.09
C LEU A 91 -21.63 -0.64 8.73
N TYR A 92 -22.27 -1.51 9.55
CA TYR A 92 -22.18 -2.97 9.35
C TYR A 92 -22.81 -3.45 8.06
N PRO A 93 -24.01 -2.99 7.66
CA PRO A 93 -24.57 -3.33 6.34
C PRO A 93 -23.68 -2.86 5.18
N ALA A 94 -23.07 -1.67 5.29
CA ALA A 94 -22.16 -1.17 4.26
C ALA A 94 -20.90 -2.04 4.15
N LEU A 95 -20.30 -2.42 5.28
CA LEU A 95 -19.13 -3.32 5.30
C LEU A 95 -19.49 -4.71 4.77
N GLU A 96 -20.65 -5.25 5.12
CA GLU A 96 -21.14 -6.53 4.59
C GLU A 96 -21.24 -6.51 3.04
N MET A 97 -21.77 -5.42 2.46
CA MET A 97 -21.83 -5.23 1.01
C MET A 97 -20.42 -5.21 0.40
N VAL A 98 -19.48 -4.48 0.99
CA VAL A 98 -18.08 -4.39 0.53
C VAL A 98 -17.39 -5.76 0.61
N ILE A 99 -17.57 -6.51 1.70
CA ILE A 99 -17.01 -7.86 1.87
C ILE A 99 -17.58 -8.82 0.81
N LYS A 100 -18.87 -8.80 0.58
CA LYS A 100 -19.53 -9.64 -0.45
C LYS A 100 -19.10 -9.27 -1.88
N LYS A 101 -18.73 -8.02 -2.12
CA LYS A 101 -18.20 -7.56 -3.41
C LYS A 101 -16.74 -7.97 -3.62
N HIS A 102 -15.94 -8.04 -2.56
CA HIS A 102 -14.49 -8.23 -2.61
C HIS A 102 -14.04 -9.42 -1.76
N SER A 103 -13.95 -10.59 -2.37
CA SER A 103 -13.67 -11.86 -1.69
C SER A 103 -12.33 -11.92 -0.95
N SER A 104 -11.34 -11.11 -1.31
CA SER A 104 -10.07 -11.00 -0.57
C SER A 104 -10.25 -10.54 0.87
N LEU A 105 -11.31 -9.76 1.15
CA LEU A 105 -11.65 -9.31 2.50
C LEU A 105 -12.23 -10.43 3.39
N ALA A 106 -12.67 -11.53 2.78
CA ALA A 106 -13.16 -12.71 3.48
C ALA A 106 -12.09 -13.82 3.59
N CYS A 107 -10.81 -13.45 3.56
CA CYS A 107 -9.71 -14.40 3.58
C CYS A 107 -8.78 -14.18 4.77
N CYS A 108 -8.32 -15.30 5.35
CA CYS A 108 -7.23 -15.40 6.31
C CYS A 108 -5.98 -16.00 5.68
N ILE A 109 -4.83 -15.86 6.32
CA ILE A 109 -3.55 -16.40 5.85
C ILE A 109 -3.10 -17.49 6.81
N HIS A 110 -3.05 -18.73 6.36
CA HIS A 110 -2.59 -19.88 7.15
C HIS A 110 -1.14 -20.23 6.82
N GLY A 111 -0.36 -20.55 7.84
CA GLY A 111 1.05 -20.94 7.71
C GLY A 111 1.94 -19.80 7.26
N GLN A 112 1.70 -18.58 7.75
CA GLN A 112 2.47 -17.38 7.41
C GLN A 112 3.98 -17.56 7.69
N ASP A 113 4.32 -18.28 8.75
CA ASP A 113 5.67 -18.57 9.21
C ASP A 113 6.37 -19.70 8.43
N THR A 114 5.71 -20.24 7.41
CA THR A 114 6.21 -21.36 6.59
C THR A 114 6.58 -20.94 5.16
N ASP A 115 7.20 -21.84 4.41
CA ASP A 115 7.47 -21.65 2.97
C ASP A 115 6.26 -21.99 2.07
N SER A 116 5.12 -22.37 2.65
CA SER A 116 3.92 -22.80 1.91
C SER A 116 2.63 -22.19 2.47
N PRO A 117 2.56 -20.87 2.64
CA PRO A 117 1.38 -20.21 3.16
C PRO A 117 0.19 -20.35 2.21
N LYS A 118 -1.02 -20.31 2.79
CA LYS A 118 -2.28 -20.48 2.05
C LYS A 118 -3.24 -19.33 2.34
N LEU A 119 -3.97 -18.91 1.33
CA LEU A 119 -5.14 -18.06 1.47
C LEU A 119 -6.35 -18.95 1.72
N VAL A 120 -7.08 -18.68 2.80
CA VAL A 120 -8.22 -19.47 3.25
C VAL A 120 -9.42 -18.57 3.43
N MET A 121 -10.53 -18.87 2.74
CA MET A 121 -11.78 -18.14 2.88
C MET A 121 -12.48 -18.56 4.17
N VAL A 122 -12.92 -17.57 4.95
CA VAL A 122 -13.65 -17.80 6.20
C VAL A 122 -15.16 -17.87 5.96
N GLU A 123 -15.88 -18.57 6.85
CA GLU A 123 -17.33 -18.66 6.79
C GLU A 123 -18.03 -17.50 7.50
N THR A 124 -17.36 -16.87 8.43
CA THR A 124 -17.87 -15.73 9.20
C THR A 124 -16.81 -14.70 9.48
N ILE A 125 -17.20 -13.44 9.52
CA ILE A 125 -16.36 -12.30 9.88
C ILE A 125 -17.05 -11.53 10.99
N ASP A 126 -16.35 -11.30 12.08
CA ASP A 126 -16.80 -10.46 13.18
C ASP A 126 -16.35 -9.02 12.93
N LEU A 127 -17.30 -8.15 12.60
CA LEU A 127 -17.03 -6.74 12.28
C LEU A 127 -16.52 -5.95 13.48
N GLU A 128 -16.82 -6.37 14.73
CA GLU A 128 -16.24 -5.73 15.93
C GLU A 128 -14.73 -5.90 15.99
N LYS A 129 -14.21 -7.03 15.48
CA LYS A 129 -12.76 -7.26 15.35
C LYS A 129 -12.13 -6.53 14.18
N GLN A 130 -12.93 -6.14 13.18
CA GLN A 130 -12.47 -5.45 11.97
C GLN A 130 -12.55 -3.92 12.06
N THR A 131 -13.32 -3.39 13.03
CA THR A 131 -13.57 -1.95 13.14
C THR A 131 -13.05 -1.37 14.44
N ASN A 132 -12.36 -0.25 14.34
CA ASN A 132 -11.85 0.52 15.49
C ASN A 132 -12.42 1.93 15.41
N ILE A 133 -13.37 2.24 16.27
CA ILE A 133 -13.93 3.59 16.40
C ILE A 133 -13.15 4.31 17.50
N LEU A 134 -12.47 5.39 17.14
CA LEU A 134 -11.56 6.12 18.02
C LEU A 134 -11.93 7.60 18.07
N GLN A 135 -11.91 8.16 19.26
CA GLN A 135 -11.98 9.61 19.42
C GLN A 135 -10.56 10.17 19.45
N LEU A 136 -10.25 10.97 18.47
CA LEU A 136 -8.95 11.64 18.38
C LEU A 136 -9.16 13.17 18.39
N PRO A 137 -8.25 13.91 19.03
CA PRO A 137 -8.19 15.34 18.83
C PRO A 137 -8.09 15.64 17.33
N ASN A 138 -8.89 16.61 16.86
CA ASN A 138 -8.90 17.01 15.43
C ASN A 138 -7.60 17.77 15.08
N SER A 139 -6.49 17.04 15.04
CA SER A 139 -5.21 17.59 14.60
C SER A 139 -4.49 16.65 13.65
N GLU A 140 -3.78 17.20 12.69
CA GLU A 140 -2.94 16.41 11.78
C GLU A 140 -1.88 15.60 12.57
N VAL A 141 -1.36 16.16 13.67
CA VAL A 141 -0.39 15.47 14.54
C VAL A 141 -1.00 14.21 15.16
N SER A 142 -2.24 14.29 15.66
CA SER A 142 -2.92 13.13 16.26
C SER A 142 -3.19 12.05 15.22
N ARG A 143 -3.62 12.43 14.01
CA ARG A 143 -3.81 11.50 12.89
C ARG A 143 -2.52 10.83 12.46
N VAL A 144 -1.43 11.58 12.32
CA VAL A 144 -0.12 11.03 11.96
C VAL A 144 0.33 10.00 13.02
N LYS A 145 0.23 10.33 14.31
CA LYS A 145 0.59 9.40 15.41
C LYS A 145 -0.25 8.12 15.36
N LEU A 146 -1.55 8.24 15.11
CA LEU A 146 -2.41 7.07 14.95
C LEU A 146 -1.95 6.19 13.79
N TYR A 147 -1.68 6.79 12.64
CA TYR A 147 -1.23 6.02 11.47
C TYR A 147 0.13 5.39 11.70
N GLU A 148 1.08 6.11 12.35
CA GLU A 148 2.36 5.54 12.79
C GLU A 148 2.14 4.29 13.64
N GLN A 149 1.21 4.33 14.61
CA GLN A 149 0.89 3.19 15.44
C GLN A 149 0.39 1.99 14.62
N TYR A 150 -0.57 2.19 13.69
CA TYR A 150 -1.09 1.09 12.88
C TYR A 150 -0.03 0.50 11.96
N VAL A 151 0.67 1.33 11.17
CA VAL A 151 1.65 0.84 10.21
C VAL A 151 2.95 0.35 10.86
N SER A 152 3.17 0.63 12.15
CA SER A 152 4.27 0.06 12.93
C SER A 152 3.95 -1.34 13.48
N ASN A 153 2.68 -1.72 13.59
CA ASN A 153 2.27 -2.99 14.16
C ASN A 153 1.86 -3.98 13.07
N LYS A 154 2.31 -5.23 13.20
CA LYS A 154 1.86 -6.30 12.33
C LYS A 154 0.52 -6.86 12.76
N PHE A 155 -0.15 -7.56 11.87
CA PHE A 155 -1.31 -8.37 12.18
C PHE A 155 -0.83 -9.67 12.86
N GLU A 156 -1.29 -9.95 14.06
CA GLU A 156 -0.84 -11.14 14.80
C GLU A 156 -1.70 -12.37 14.49
N ASP A 157 -3.02 -12.21 14.46
CA ASP A 157 -3.98 -13.33 14.34
C ASP A 157 -4.41 -13.59 12.89
N VAL A 158 -3.48 -13.56 11.93
CA VAL A 158 -3.78 -13.66 10.48
C VAL A 158 -4.44 -14.96 10.06
N GLU A 159 -4.38 -16.02 10.88
CA GLU A 159 -5.04 -17.31 10.62
C GLU A 159 -6.52 -17.33 11.01
N THR A 160 -6.93 -16.50 11.96
CA THR A 160 -8.28 -16.53 12.55
C THR A 160 -9.05 -15.24 12.34
N VAL A 161 -8.36 -14.13 12.13
CA VAL A 161 -8.95 -12.81 11.90
C VAL A 161 -8.46 -12.27 10.55
N CYS A 162 -9.36 -11.90 9.67
CA CYS A 162 -8.98 -11.36 8.35
C CYS A 162 -8.03 -10.18 8.54
N PRO A 163 -6.87 -10.16 7.82
CA PRO A 163 -5.78 -9.23 8.11
C PRO A 163 -6.01 -7.84 7.50
N TRP A 164 -7.09 -7.19 7.94
CA TRP A 164 -7.42 -5.81 7.65
C TRP A 164 -8.18 -5.16 8.81
N ARG A 165 -8.14 -3.83 8.90
CA ARG A 165 -8.88 -3.05 9.90
C ARG A 165 -9.43 -1.78 9.27
N VAL A 166 -10.63 -1.39 9.69
CA VAL A 166 -11.22 -0.07 9.41
C VAL A 166 -11.14 0.77 10.67
N ILE A 167 -10.52 1.91 10.57
CA ILE A 167 -10.35 2.87 11.67
C ILE A 167 -11.23 4.06 11.35
N ILE A 168 -12.14 4.42 12.25
CA ILE A 168 -13.05 5.54 12.09
C ILE A 168 -12.83 6.52 13.24
N SER A 169 -12.57 7.77 12.90
CA SER A 169 -12.43 8.86 13.86
C SER A 169 -13.31 10.03 13.44
N PRO A 170 -14.18 10.55 14.31
CA PRO A 170 -14.95 11.74 14.02
C PRO A 170 -14.03 12.96 13.85
N ILE A 171 -14.41 13.86 12.96
CA ILE A 171 -13.74 15.15 12.73
C ILE A 171 -14.63 16.24 13.33
N GLU A 172 -14.26 16.77 14.49
CA GLU A 172 -14.98 17.88 15.12
C GLU A 172 -14.96 19.11 14.22
N THR A 173 -16.11 19.71 13.98
CA THR A 173 -16.22 21.02 13.34
C THR A 173 -16.06 22.12 14.39
N GLU A 174 -15.40 23.22 14.05
CA GLU A 174 -15.11 24.34 14.99
C GLU A 174 -16.36 24.94 15.67
N ASN A 175 -17.55 24.69 15.14
CA ASN A 175 -18.81 25.16 15.68
C ASN A 175 -19.27 24.46 16.98
N LEU A 176 -18.67 23.31 17.35
CA LEU A 176 -19.02 22.59 18.58
C LEU A 176 -18.33 23.12 19.85
N LYS A 177 -17.38 24.06 19.72
CA LYS A 177 -16.64 24.63 20.85
C LYS A 177 -17.43 25.62 21.71
N SER A 178 -18.67 25.95 21.38
CA SER A 178 -19.47 27.01 22.06
C SER A 178 -20.56 26.51 23.01
N HIS A 179 -20.76 25.21 23.20
CA HIS A 179 -21.71 24.72 24.19
C HIS A 179 -21.00 24.31 25.48
N ASP A 180 -20.98 25.27 26.36
CA ASP A 180 -20.90 25.32 27.82
C ASP A 180 -20.47 24.04 28.57
N SER A 181 -19.29 24.14 29.18
CA SER A 181 -18.68 23.21 30.13
C SER A 181 -19.40 23.12 31.48
N ARG A 182 -20.72 23.10 31.53
CA ARG A 182 -21.49 22.99 32.79
C ARG A 182 -22.61 21.97 32.65
N LYS A 183 -22.32 20.77 33.07
CA LYS A 183 -23.13 19.73 33.74
C LYS A 183 -22.69 18.34 33.28
N LEU A 184 -21.63 17.83 33.88
CA LEU A 184 -21.38 16.41 34.00
C LEU A 184 -21.96 15.94 35.32
N SER A 185 -23.11 15.27 35.33
CA SER A 185 -23.49 14.30 36.32
C SER A 185 -24.48 13.33 35.74
N ASP A 186 -24.08 12.05 35.71
CA ASP A 186 -24.88 10.85 35.62
C ASP A 186 -25.85 10.72 34.42
N ALA A 187 -25.34 10.21 33.31
CA ALA A 187 -26.11 9.30 32.42
C ALA A 187 -25.15 8.60 31.44
N SER A 188 -25.24 7.30 31.41
CA SER A 188 -24.59 6.31 30.52
C SER A 188 -23.64 6.85 29.43
N GLU A 189 -22.37 6.49 29.54
CA GLU A 189 -21.23 6.91 28.68
C GLU A 189 -21.37 6.73 27.17
N ARG A 190 -22.46 6.21 26.67
CA ARG A 190 -22.64 5.86 25.24
C ARG A 190 -23.34 6.90 24.36
N THR A 191 -23.90 7.97 24.89
CA THR A 191 -24.75 8.91 24.13
C THR A 191 -24.25 10.34 24.03
N LEU A 192 -23.13 10.71 24.66
CA LEU A 192 -22.71 12.12 24.79
C LEU A 192 -21.75 12.62 23.69
N PHE A 193 -21.32 11.77 22.75
CA PHE A 193 -20.12 12.08 21.97
C PHE A 193 -20.32 12.42 20.50
N ASP A 194 -21.56 12.41 19.97
CA ASP A 194 -21.71 12.47 18.52
C ASP A 194 -22.78 13.48 18.00
N ASP A 195 -23.39 14.27 18.84
CA ASP A 195 -24.40 15.23 18.42
C ASP A 195 -23.77 16.37 17.61
N GLY A 196 -24.02 16.37 16.30
CA GLY A 196 -23.57 17.38 15.36
C GLY A 196 -22.32 17.01 14.55
N ILE A 197 -21.73 15.83 14.74
CA ILE A 197 -20.62 15.38 13.88
C ILE A 197 -21.18 14.89 12.55
N THR A 198 -20.71 15.51 11.47
CA THR A 198 -21.09 15.18 10.09
C THR A 198 -19.91 14.70 9.25
N LYS A 199 -18.69 14.69 9.82
CA LYS A 199 -17.46 14.30 9.12
C LYS A 199 -16.66 13.27 9.90
N TRP A 200 -16.11 12.30 9.19
CA TRP A 200 -15.27 11.23 9.75
C TRP A 200 -14.05 11.00 8.88
N GLU A 201 -12.90 10.81 9.50
CA GLU A 201 -11.75 10.18 8.88
C GLU A 201 -11.97 8.67 8.92
N VAL A 202 -11.95 8.03 7.76
CA VAL A 202 -12.03 6.57 7.61
C VAL A 202 -10.70 6.09 7.03
N ALA A 203 -10.03 5.19 7.74
CA ALA A 203 -8.79 4.60 7.26
C ALA A 203 -8.92 3.08 7.17
N PHE A 204 -8.45 2.52 6.08
CA PHE A 204 -8.37 1.10 5.83
C PHE A 204 -6.90 0.66 5.90
N TYR A 205 -6.55 -0.06 6.96
CA TYR A 205 -5.24 -0.68 7.17
C TYR A 205 -5.30 -2.15 6.76
N PHE A 206 -4.34 -2.61 5.95
CA PHE A 206 -4.38 -3.96 5.38
C PHE A 206 -3.00 -4.59 5.23
N HIS A 207 -2.98 -5.91 5.36
CA HIS A 207 -1.85 -6.76 5.04
C HIS A 207 -1.64 -6.81 3.52
N HIS A 208 -0.39 -6.67 3.06
CA HIS A 208 -0.14 -6.50 1.64
C HIS A 208 -0.46 -7.76 0.80
N SER A 209 -0.45 -8.97 1.38
CA SER A 209 -0.83 -10.20 0.64
C SER A 209 -2.30 -10.25 0.20
N ILE A 210 -3.18 -9.45 0.82
CA ILE A 210 -4.61 -9.44 0.45
C ILE A 210 -5.01 -8.19 -0.35
N SER A 211 -4.17 -7.17 -0.38
CA SER A 211 -4.46 -5.90 -1.05
C SER A 211 -3.18 -5.12 -1.34
N ASP A 212 -3.15 -4.38 -2.41
CA ASP A 212 -2.17 -3.33 -2.70
C ASP A 212 -2.78 -1.93 -2.52
N GLY A 213 -2.01 -0.88 -2.79
CA GLY A 213 -2.50 0.50 -2.65
C GLY A 213 -3.73 0.81 -3.50
N VAL A 214 -3.84 0.24 -4.72
CA VAL A 214 -5.04 0.37 -5.56
C VAL A 214 -6.21 -0.36 -4.91
N GLY A 215 -6.01 -1.57 -4.38
CA GLY A 215 -7.03 -2.31 -3.64
C GLY A 215 -7.53 -1.55 -2.41
N GLY A 216 -6.62 -0.90 -1.66
CA GLY A 216 -6.99 -0.05 -0.53
C GLY A 216 -7.86 1.14 -0.96
N ARG A 217 -7.54 1.81 -2.07
CA ARG A 217 -8.39 2.85 -2.66
C ARG A 217 -9.77 2.28 -3.07
N VAL A 218 -9.78 1.07 -3.68
CA VAL A 218 -11.04 0.40 -4.06
C VAL A 218 -11.91 0.12 -2.85
N PHE A 219 -11.34 -0.31 -1.73
CA PHE A 219 -12.08 -0.47 -0.48
C PHE A 219 -12.80 0.82 -0.08
N ILE A 220 -12.07 1.94 -0.02
CA ILE A 220 -12.62 3.26 0.36
C ILE A 220 -13.76 3.68 -0.57
N THR A 221 -13.59 3.53 -1.89
CA THR A 221 -14.64 3.89 -2.85
C THR A 221 -15.82 2.94 -2.80
N SER A 222 -15.61 1.63 -2.57
CA SER A 222 -16.71 0.65 -2.42
C SER A 222 -17.51 0.88 -1.14
N LEU A 223 -16.87 1.29 -0.04
CA LEU A 223 -17.57 1.66 1.19
C LEU A 223 -18.44 2.91 0.96
N PHE A 224 -17.92 3.90 0.27
CA PHE A 224 -18.67 5.09 -0.13
C PHE A 224 -19.89 4.73 -1.00
N GLU A 225 -19.74 3.86 -1.99
CA GLU A 225 -20.83 3.38 -2.84
C GLU A 225 -21.89 2.63 -2.03
N ALA A 226 -21.49 1.73 -1.13
CA ALA A 226 -22.38 0.97 -0.27
C ALA A 226 -23.21 1.86 0.67
N LEU A 227 -22.59 2.87 1.28
CA LEU A 227 -23.30 3.85 2.11
C LEU A 227 -24.37 4.62 1.33
N ASN A 228 -24.06 5.02 0.10
CA ASN A 228 -25.02 5.71 -0.76
C ASN A 228 -26.12 4.78 -1.30
N GLU A 229 -25.83 3.50 -1.52
CA GLU A 229 -26.83 2.51 -1.91
C GLU A 229 -27.84 2.25 -0.77
N ILE A 230 -27.35 2.08 0.47
CA ILE A 230 -28.20 1.93 1.66
C ILE A 230 -29.10 3.16 1.82
N LEU A 231 -28.55 4.36 1.68
CA LEU A 231 -29.32 5.59 1.78
C LEU A 231 -30.44 5.66 0.73
N SER A 232 -30.15 5.31 -0.52
CA SER A 232 -31.11 5.31 -1.62
C SER A 232 -32.24 4.28 -1.42
N ASN A 233 -31.92 3.09 -0.93
CA ASN A 233 -32.89 2.03 -0.65
C ASN A 233 -33.82 2.40 0.51
N ASN A 234 -33.31 3.06 1.53
CA ASN A 234 -34.09 3.53 2.67
C ASN A 234 -35.05 4.66 2.28
N ALA A 235 -34.62 5.61 1.44
CA ALA A 235 -35.47 6.66 0.90
C ALA A 235 -36.66 6.12 0.08
N SER A 236 -36.42 5.04 -0.70
CA SER A 236 -37.45 4.40 -1.54
C SER A 236 -38.52 3.66 -0.71
N ASN A 237 -38.16 3.16 0.48
CA ASN A 237 -39.02 2.38 1.35
C ASN A 237 -39.74 3.21 2.43
N ASN A 238 -39.66 4.53 2.42
CA ASN A 238 -40.17 5.44 3.48
C ASN A 238 -39.68 5.07 4.91
N SER A 239 -38.57 4.33 5.03
CA SER A 239 -37.94 3.96 6.30
C SER A 239 -36.83 4.98 6.60
N TYR A 240 -37.18 6.12 7.16
CA TYR A 240 -36.17 7.05 7.65
C TYR A 240 -35.44 6.48 8.86
N TYR A 241 -34.17 6.16 8.73
CA TYR A 241 -33.24 6.05 9.85
C TYR A 241 -32.97 7.45 10.39
N GLY A 242 -33.81 7.91 11.30
CA GLY A 242 -33.63 9.18 11.98
C GLY A 242 -34.83 9.47 12.86
N ALA A 243 -34.63 9.59 14.15
CA ALA A 243 -35.57 10.04 15.19
C ALA A 243 -36.93 9.30 15.33
N GLY A 244 -37.29 8.38 14.43
CA GLY A 244 -38.60 7.72 14.41
C GLY A 244 -38.64 6.26 14.83
N LEU A 245 -37.49 5.58 15.05
CA LEU A 245 -37.44 4.17 15.47
C LEU A 245 -37.59 3.95 16.99
N ILE A 246 -37.84 5.03 17.75
CA ILE A 246 -38.11 4.90 19.21
C ILE A 246 -39.57 4.54 19.54
N ASN A 247 -40.45 4.52 18.55
CA ASN A 247 -41.87 4.26 18.78
C ASN A 247 -42.39 3.09 17.92
N ASN A 248 -41.97 1.88 18.21
CA ASN A 248 -42.80 0.71 18.03
C ASN A 248 -42.33 -0.41 18.95
N ASP A 249 -43.19 -0.90 19.81
CA ASP A 249 -43.07 -1.99 20.79
C ASP A 249 -42.70 -3.37 20.23
N LYS A 250 -41.95 -3.44 19.14
CA LYS A 250 -41.31 -4.66 18.65
C LYS A 250 -39.82 -4.47 18.84
N GLY A 251 -39.28 -5.20 19.81
CA GLY A 251 -37.92 -5.12 20.32
C GLY A 251 -36.86 -4.72 19.29
N ILE A 252 -35.98 -3.84 19.70
CA ILE A 252 -34.74 -3.45 18.96
C ILE A 252 -34.06 -4.74 18.53
N SER A 253 -34.19 -5.12 17.24
CA SER A 253 -33.43 -6.23 16.70
C SER A 253 -31.97 -5.79 16.74
N SER A 254 -31.20 -6.38 17.64
CA SER A 254 -29.76 -6.16 17.70
C SER A 254 -29.17 -6.48 16.34
N ILE A 255 -28.53 -5.49 15.70
CA ILE A 255 -27.83 -5.76 14.44
C ILE A 255 -26.67 -6.69 14.72
N SER A 256 -26.54 -7.74 13.91
CA SER A 256 -25.43 -8.68 14.05
C SER A 256 -24.11 -8.05 13.59
N SER A 257 -23.07 -8.14 14.42
CA SER A 257 -21.70 -7.83 14.00
C SER A 257 -21.09 -8.94 13.12
N ILE A 258 -21.78 -10.09 13.01
CA ILE A 258 -21.27 -11.26 12.28
C ILE A 258 -21.79 -11.25 10.84
N VAL A 259 -20.87 -11.13 9.91
CA VAL A 259 -21.12 -11.33 8.47
C VAL A 259 -20.92 -12.80 8.14
N THR A 260 -21.94 -13.43 7.57
CA THR A 260 -21.87 -14.83 7.12
C THR A 260 -21.57 -14.90 5.63
N ILE A 261 -20.58 -15.72 5.27
CA ILE A 261 -20.17 -16.01 3.90
C ILE A 261 -20.63 -17.43 3.55
N PRO A 262 -21.75 -17.60 2.83
CA PRO A 262 -22.22 -18.94 2.47
C PRO A 262 -21.20 -19.68 1.61
N LYS A 263 -21.01 -20.97 1.85
CA LYS A 263 -20.08 -21.81 1.05
C LYS A 263 -20.40 -21.72 -0.44
N GLY A 264 -19.37 -21.38 -1.23
CA GLY A 264 -19.50 -21.27 -2.68
C GLY A 264 -20.12 -19.98 -3.19
N SER A 265 -20.52 -19.04 -2.30
CA SER A 265 -21.05 -17.72 -2.72
C SER A 265 -19.97 -16.80 -3.27
N LEU A 266 -18.74 -16.94 -2.80
CA LEU A 266 -17.57 -16.20 -3.27
C LEU A 266 -16.52 -17.15 -3.83
N SER A 267 -15.73 -16.67 -4.79
CA SER A 267 -14.53 -17.33 -5.31
C SER A 267 -13.29 -16.70 -4.70
N LEU A 268 -12.26 -17.51 -4.40
CA LEU A 268 -10.98 -16.99 -3.96
C LEU A 268 -10.41 -16.04 -5.04
N PRO A 269 -9.84 -14.89 -4.64
CA PRO A 269 -9.19 -13.99 -5.60
C PRO A 269 -8.03 -14.74 -6.29
N PRO A 270 -7.86 -14.61 -7.63
CA PRO A 270 -6.74 -15.24 -8.32
C PRO A 270 -5.42 -14.61 -7.91
N SER A 271 -4.33 -15.40 -7.89
CA SER A 271 -2.98 -14.86 -7.69
C SER A 271 -2.47 -14.17 -8.97
N LEU A 272 -1.49 -13.27 -8.83
CA LEU A 272 -0.87 -12.58 -9.98
C LEU A 272 -0.33 -13.57 -11.01
N GLU A 273 0.31 -14.66 -10.56
CA GLU A 273 0.89 -15.69 -11.41
C GLU A 273 -0.15 -16.53 -12.16
N SER A 274 -1.39 -16.55 -11.69
CA SER A 274 -2.50 -17.16 -12.44
C SER A 274 -3.05 -16.24 -13.53
N LEU A 275 -2.83 -14.94 -13.41
CA LEU A 275 -3.28 -13.91 -14.35
C LEU A 275 -2.25 -13.61 -15.44
N LEU A 276 -0.95 -13.60 -15.09
CA LEU A 276 0.15 -13.15 -15.94
C LEU A 276 1.24 -14.21 -16.03
N LYS A 277 1.76 -14.45 -17.22
CA LYS A 277 2.85 -15.41 -17.44
C LYS A 277 4.21 -14.89 -16.99
N MET A 278 4.42 -13.58 -17.05
CA MET A 278 5.65 -12.88 -16.68
C MET A 278 6.92 -13.53 -17.25
N PRO A 279 7.04 -13.67 -18.58
CA PRO A 279 8.21 -14.27 -19.21
C PRO A 279 9.46 -13.41 -18.94
N LEU A 280 10.62 -14.06 -18.75
CA LEU A 280 11.87 -13.39 -18.50
C LEU A 280 12.84 -13.62 -19.65
N SER A 281 13.39 -12.53 -20.21
CA SER A 281 14.43 -12.62 -21.22
C SER A 281 15.75 -13.11 -20.63
N LEU A 282 16.57 -13.76 -21.46
CA LEU A 282 17.88 -14.25 -21.01
C LEU A 282 18.77 -13.11 -20.50
N GLY A 283 18.72 -11.94 -21.18
CA GLY A 283 19.47 -10.75 -20.75
C GLY A 283 19.06 -10.24 -19.37
N PHE A 284 17.74 -10.23 -19.08
CA PHE A 284 17.23 -9.85 -17.78
C PHE A 284 17.64 -10.85 -16.69
N LEU A 285 17.55 -12.16 -16.97
CA LEU A 285 17.97 -13.21 -16.05
C LEU A 285 19.48 -13.13 -15.75
N CYS A 286 20.33 -13.02 -16.78
CA CYS A 286 21.79 -12.93 -16.60
C CYS A 286 22.18 -11.68 -15.80
N LYS A 287 21.55 -10.53 -16.05
CA LYS A 287 21.79 -9.29 -15.31
C LYS A 287 21.44 -9.45 -13.82
N ASN A 288 20.26 -9.99 -13.51
CA ASN A 288 19.82 -10.16 -12.12
C ASN A 288 20.64 -11.24 -11.39
N ALA A 289 20.96 -12.36 -12.06
CA ALA A 289 21.87 -13.36 -11.51
C ALA A 289 23.25 -12.80 -11.22
N ALA A 290 23.83 -12.02 -12.14
CA ALA A 290 25.13 -11.38 -11.93
C ALA A 290 25.11 -10.40 -10.73
N ALA A 291 24.00 -9.70 -10.52
CA ALA A 291 23.82 -8.84 -9.35
C ALA A 291 23.68 -9.63 -8.05
N GLU A 292 22.88 -10.69 -8.05
CA GLU A 292 22.64 -11.51 -6.86
C GLU A 292 23.90 -12.25 -6.40
N PHE A 293 24.69 -12.78 -7.33
CA PHE A 293 25.96 -13.42 -7.02
C PHE A 293 27.15 -12.44 -6.83
N GLY A 294 26.90 -11.13 -6.85
CA GLY A 294 27.92 -10.11 -6.57
C GLY A 294 28.92 -9.85 -7.69
N PHE A 295 28.72 -10.42 -8.91
CA PHE A 295 29.59 -10.11 -10.06
C PHE A 295 29.43 -8.67 -10.54
N ILE A 296 28.25 -8.10 -10.38
CA ILE A 296 27.99 -6.69 -10.59
C ILE A 296 27.33 -6.12 -9.33
N ASN A 297 27.66 -4.87 -9.03
CA ASN A 297 26.97 -4.13 -7.97
C ASN A 297 26.26 -2.94 -8.61
N PRO A 298 24.94 -3.05 -8.88
CA PRO A 298 24.19 -1.98 -9.56
C PRO A 298 24.09 -0.70 -8.73
N THR A 299 24.27 -0.80 -7.41
CA THR A 299 24.17 0.35 -6.48
C THR A 299 25.51 0.90 -6.02
N LYS A 300 26.64 0.38 -6.53
CA LYS A 300 28.00 0.75 -6.07
C LYS A 300 28.26 2.28 -6.00
N THR A 301 27.64 3.05 -6.89
CA THR A 301 27.77 4.51 -6.94
C THR A 301 26.49 5.25 -6.56
N CYS A 302 25.47 4.52 -6.06
CA CYS A 302 24.21 5.08 -5.62
C CYS A 302 24.23 5.35 -4.12
N TRP A 303 23.70 6.48 -3.71
CA TRP A 303 23.36 6.68 -2.31
C TRP A 303 22.05 5.93 -2.02
N THR A 304 22.09 5.04 -1.06
CA THR A 304 20.92 4.21 -0.67
C THR A 304 20.65 4.27 0.84
N GLY A 305 21.24 5.27 1.52
CA GLY A 305 21.13 5.39 2.98
C GLY A 305 21.92 4.30 3.72
N PRO A 306 21.59 4.05 4.98
CA PRO A 306 22.26 3.01 5.77
C PRO A 306 21.96 1.62 5.21
N PRO A 307 22.86 0.65 5.44
CA PRO A 307 22.64 -0.73 5.02
C PRO A 307 21.40 -1.35 5.69
N LEU A 308 20.98 -2.50 5.21
CA LEU A 308 19.95 -3.30 5.88
C LEU A 308 20.45 -3.73 7.26
N PRO A 309 19.56 -3.83 8.27
CA PRO A 309 19.93 -4.33 9.59
C PRO A 309 20.61 -5.69 9.52
N ASP A 310 21.55 -5.94 10.42
CA ASP A 310 22.31 -7.19 10.46
C ASP A 310 21.43 -8.32 11.03
N ALA A 311 21.49 -9.53 10.42
CA ALA A 311 20.72 -10.70 10.86
C ALA A 311 21.11 -11.22 12.26
N HIS A 312 22.28 -10.83 12.75
CA HIS A 312 22.79 -11.28 14.05
C HIS A 312 22.27 -10.47 15.24
N LEU A 313 21.54 -9.38 14.99
CA LEU A 313 20.85 -8.67 16.05
C LEU A 313 19.58 -9.45 16.40
N PRO A 314 19.20 -9.58 17.69
CA PRO A 314 18.00 -10.34 18.05
C PRO A 314 16.80 -9.80 17.28
N ALA A 315 16.12 -10.66 16.55
CA ALA A 315 14.88 -10.32 15.87
C ALA A 315 13.82 -9.93 16.94
N PRO A 316 12.98 -8.95 16.65
CA PRO A 316 12.90 -8.23 15.40
C PRO A 316 13.47 -6.82 15.52
N HIS A 317 14.28 -6.38 14.57
CA HIS A 317 14.54 -4.96 14.37
C HIS A 317 13.25 -4.33 13.83
N HIS A 318 12.25 -4.34 14.65
CA HIS A 318 11.03 -3.60 14.43
C HIS A 318 11.35 -2.12 14.60
N THR A 319 11.83 -1.48 13.56
CA THR A 319 11.91 -0.03 13.57
C THR A 319 10.49 0.51 13.44
N ASN A 320 10.01 1.23 14.48
CA ASN A 320 8.76 1.96 14.38
C ASN A 320 8.74 2.78 13.09
N THR A 321 7.62 2.79 12.42
CA THR A 321 7.43 3.65 11.25
C THR A 321 7.18 5.07 11.73
N ARG A 322 7.95 6.01 11.18
CA ARG A 322 7.73 7.45 11.32
C ARG A 322 7.08 7.96 10.04
N LEU A 323 6.19 8.92 10.18
CA LEU A 323 5.40 9.47 9.10
C LEU A 323 5.50 11.00 9.04
N LYS A 324 5.53 11.53 7.82
CA LYS A 324 5.31 12.95 7.54
C LYS A 324 4.31 13.09 6.41
N ARG A 325 3.25 13.86 6.62
CA ARG A 325 2.26 14.13 5.56
C ARG A 325 2.41 15.57 5.08
N ALA A 326 2.19 15.76 3.78
CA ALA A 326 2.13 17.06 3.14
C ALA A 326 1.05 17.07 2.07
N LYS A 327 0.60 18.24 1.65
CA LYS A 327 -0.44 18.38 0.61
C LYS A 327 0.00 19.41 -0.44
N ILE A 328 -0.34 19.11 -1.69
CA ILE A 328 -0.31 20.04 -2.81
C ILE A 328 -1.77 20.38 -3.10
N SER A 329 -2.12 21.66 -3.16
CA SER A 329 -3.50 22.11 -3.32
C SER A 329 -4.06 21.74 -4.71
N ALA A 330 -5.39 21.77 -4.85
CA ALA A 330 -6.05 21.53 -6.14
C ALA A 330 -5.65 22.58 -7.19
N GLU A 331 -5.49 23.85 -6.78
CA GLU A 331 -5.03 24.93 -7.66
C GLU A 331 -3.60 24.66 -8.16
N GLN A 332 -2.68 24.31 -7.26
CA GLN A 332 -1.30 23.94 -7.63
C GLN A 332 -1.29 22.73 -8.55
N MET A 333 -2.09 21.69 -8.25
CA MET A 333 -2.21 20.51 -9.11
C MET A 333 -2.69 20.85 -10.51
N GLN A 334 -3.66 21.77 -10.65
CA GLN A 334 -4.13 22.23 -11.95
C GLN A 334 -2.99 22.90 -12.75
N LYS A 335 -2.22 23.81 -12.13
CA LYS A 335 -1.06 24.46 -12.76
C LYS A 335 0.02 23.45 -13.15
N LEU A 336 0.35 22.52 -12.25
CA LEU A 336 1.33 21.44 -12.53
C LEU A 336 0.86 20.53 -13.67
N HIS A 337 -0.41 20.19 -13.76
CA HIS A 337 -0.96 19.41 -14.87
C HIS A 337 -0.82 20.16 -16.21
N GLN A 338 -1.08 21.47 -16.25
CA GLN A 338 -0.88 22.29 -17.43
C GLN A 338 0.60 22.31 -17.84
N ALA A 339 1.50 22.57 -16.88
CA ALA A 339 2.95 22.57 -17.13
C ALA A 339 3.45 21.20 -17.63
N CYS A 340 3.00 20.10 -17.03
CA CYS A 340 3.33 18.74 -17.47
C CYS A 340 2.89 18.46 -18.91
N ARG A 341 1.70 18.94 -19.32
CA ARG A 341 1.22 18.78 -20.72
C ARG A 341 2.09 19.55 -21.69
N LEU A 342 2.44 20.80 -21.38
CA LEU A 342 3.33 21.64 -22.20
C LEU A 342 4.73 21.03 -22.34
N GLN A 343 5.21 20.34 -21.31
CA GLN A 343 6.54 19.74 -21.24
C GLN A 343 6.57 18.25 -21.61
N ASP A 344 5.49 17.71 -22.19
CA ASP A 344 5.35 16.29 -22.55
C ASP A 344 5.79 15.31 -21.43
N THR A 345 5.32 15.56 -20.19
CA THR A 345 5.59 14.67 -19.07
C THR A 345 4.31 14.37 -18.27
N SER A 346 4.42 13.71 -17.11
CA SER A 346 3.31 13.42 -16.21
C SER A 346 3.59 13.90 -14.79
N ILE A 347 2.54 14.09 -14.00
CA ILE A 347 2.66 14.50 -12.57
C ILE A 347 3.56 13.53 -11.80
N THR A 348 3.38 12.22 -11.97
CA THR A 348 4.23 11.23 -11.28
C THR A 348 5.70 11.40 -11.65
N CYS A 349 6.02 11.61 -12.93
CA CYS A 349 7.41 11.84 -13.36
C CYS A 349 7.96 13.16 -12.84
N LEU A 350 7.15 14.22 -12.82
CA LEU A 350 7.53 15.52 -12.26
C LEU A 350 7.82 15.42 -10.76
N ILE A 351 6.89 14.86 -9.97
CA ILE A 351 7.06 14.68 -8.52
C ILE A 351 8.28 13.80 -8.22
N THR A 352 8.49 12.72 -8.99
CA THR A 352 9.70 11.89 -8.88
C THR A 352 10.96 12.72 -9.11
N THR A 353 10.98 13.59 -10.12
CA THR A 353 12.15 14.42 -10.43
C THR A 353 12.41 15.46 -9.34
N ILE A 354 11.35 16.11 -8.84
CA ILE A 354 11.46 17.06 -7.73
C ILE A 354 11.98 16.35 -6.48
N LEU A 355 11.46 15.15 -6.18
CA LEU A 355 11.91 14.34 -5.04
C LEU A 355 13.39 13.95 -5.19
N LEU A 356 13.84 13.51 -6.37
CA LEU A 356 15.25 13.23 -6.66
C LEU A 356 16.14 14.43 -6.38
N SER A 357 15.73 15.64 -6.81
CA SER A 357 16.46 16.87 -6.52
C SER A 357 16.49 17.18 -5.03
N ALA A 358 15.34 17.08 -4.36
CA ALA A 358 15.24 17.32 -2.93
C ALA A 358 16.16 16.38 -2.13
N VAL A 359 16.13 15.08 -2.45
CA VAL A 359 17.03 14.09 -1.85
C VAL A 359 18.49 14.42 -2.14
N SER A 360 18.85 14.70 -3.41
CA SER A 360 20.23 15.03 -3.77
C SER A 360 20.79 16.20 -2.97
N LYS A 361 19.98 17.22 -2.69
CA LYS A 361 20.35 18.40 -1.90
C LYS A 361 20.36 18.14 -0.39
N SER A 362 19.58 17.17 0.08
CA SER A 362 19.45 16.85 1.51
C SER A 362 20.42 15.77 1.99
N ILE A 363 21.12 15.06 1.10
CA ILE A 363 22.14 14.09 1.47
C ILE A 363 23.24 14.82 2.27
N PRO A 364 23.56 14.37 3.52
CA PRO A 364 24.56 15.00 4.36
C PRO A 364 25.93 15.07 3.67
N LEU A 365 26.62 16.19 3.83
CA LEU A 365 27.99 16.30 3.38
C LEU A 365 28.91 15.48 4.30
N GLY A 366 29.87 14.77 3.72
CA GLY A 366 30.81 13.94 4.48
C GLY A 366 30.19 12.66 5.04
N HIS A 367 30.76 12.19 6.16
CA HIS A 367 30.30 11.02 6.88
C HIS A 367 29.26 11.42 7.94
N ARG A 368 28.14 10.71 7.98
CA ARG A 368 27.11 10.86 9.01
C ARG A 368 26.55 9.48 9.37
N LYS A 369 26.47 9.20 10.66
CA LYS A 369 25.91 7.94 11.18
C LYS A 369 24.56 8.17 11.83
N THR A 370 23.70 7.18 11.71
CA THR A 370 22.44 7.02 12.44
C THR A 370 22.50 5.72 13.25
N GLU A 371 21.45 5.39 13.97
CA GLU A 371 21.34 4.11 14.69
C GLU A 371 21.44 2.93 13.72
N ALA A 372 20.88 3.07 12.52
CA ALA A 372 20.92 2.04 11.47
C ALA A 372 22.26 1.98 10.71
N GLY A 373 23.19 2.91 10.94
CA GLY A 373 24.53 2.91 10.31
C GLY A 373 24.89 4.17 9.55
N GLU A 374 25.86 4.06 8.64
CA GLU A 374 26.38 5.18 7.84
C GLU A 374 25.35 5.65 6.81
N CYS A 375 24.96 6.93 6.85
CA CYS A 375 24.02 7.56 5.92
C CYS A 375 24.60 8.82 5.23
N GLY A 376 25.90 9.09 5.39
CA GLY A 376 26.56 10.26 4.78
C GLY A 376 26.64 10.20 3.26
N GLY A 377 27.07 11.28 2.65
CA GLY A 377 27.13 11.45 1.19
C GLY A 377 28.37 10.87 0.52
N LEU A 378 29.24 10.19 1.28
CA LEU A 378 30.48 9.61 0.78
C LEU A 378 30.43 8.08 0.79
N ASP A 379 31.02 7.46 -0.24
CA ASP A 379 31.23 6.01 -0.29
C ASP A 379 32.40 5.58 0.65
N LYS A 380 32.63 4.26 0.77
CA LYS A 380 33.68 3.68 1.61
C LYS A 380 35.10 4.18 1.25
N LEU A 381 35.28 4.79 0.09
CA LEU A 381 36.54 5.34 -0.39
C LEU A 381 36.60 6.87 -0.25
N GLY A 382 35.65 7.48 0.45
CA GLY A 382 35.56 8.92 0.67
C GLY A 382 35.13 9.71 -0.59
N ARG A 383 34.52 9.08 -1.58
CA ARG A 383 34.07 9.72 -2.81
C ARG A 383 32.56 10.01 -2.75
N PRO A 384 32.10 11.18 -3.25
CA PRO A 384 30.68 11.49 -3.31
C PRO A 384 29.92 10.48 -4.16
N TYR A 385 28.76 10.04 -3.66
CA TYR A 385 27.82 9.23 -4.45
C TYR A 385 27.34 10.01 -5.68
N GLN A 386 27.35 9.35 -6.83
CA GLN A 386 27.10 9.99 -8.13
C GLN A 386 25.67 9.79 -8.62
N LYS A 387 24.94 8.80 -8.06
CA LYS A 387 23.64 8.37 -8.56
C LYS A 387 22.63 8.22 -7.43
N LEU A 388 21.38 8.32 -7.81
CA LEU A 388 20.22 7.93 -6.99
C LEU A 388 19.48 6.82 -7.73
N SER A 389 19.07 5.77 -7.02
CA SER A 389 18.23 4.70 -7.55
C SER A 389 16.86 4.74 -6.86
N PHE A 390 15.81 4.42 -7.57
CA PHE A 390 14.47 4.46 -7.03
C PHE A 390 13.57 3.43 -7.69
N ALA A 391 12.54 2.99 -6.96
CA ALA A 391 11.51 2.12 -7.46
C ALA A 391 10.20 2.91 -7.63
N LEU A 392 9.52 2.71 -8.76
CA LEU A 392 8.18 3.23 -9.03
C LEU A 392 7.18 2.08 -9.06
N ALA A 393 6.16 2.13 -8.21
CA ALA A 393 5.11 1.12 -8.20
C ALA A 393 4.27 1.16 -9.50
N ARG A 394 3.91 -0.03 -10.00
CA ARG A 394 3.08 -0.24 -11.19
C ARG A 394 1.92 -1.15 -10.87
N ASN A 395 0.70 -0.71 -11.22
CA ASN A 395 -0.49 -1.53 -11.21
C ASN A 395 -0.49 -2.49 -12.41
N LEU A 396 -0.66 -3.78 -12.18
CA LEU A 396 -0.66 -4.83 -13.19
C LEU A 396 -2.05 -5.30 -13.63
N ARG A 397 -3.13 -4.84 -12.96
CA ARG A 397 -4.52 -5.19 -13.31
C ARG A 397 -4.84 -4.98 -14.80
N PRO A 398 -4.37 -3.88 -15.47
CA PRO A 398 -4.64 -3.67 -16.88
C PRO A 398 -4.02 -4.72 -17.84
N LEU A 399 -3.11 -5.55 -17.34
CA LEU A 399 -2.51 -6.64 -18.13
C LEU A 399 -3.26 -7.97 -17.98
N ALA A 400 -4.14 -8.10 -16.98
CA ALA A 400 -4.93 -9.30 -16.78
C ALA A 400 -6.01 -9.42 -17.86
N ASP A 401 -6.28 -10.66 -18.28
CA ASP A 401 -7.44 -10.93 -19.13
C ASP A 401 -8.73 -10.66 -18.33
N PRO A 402 -9.63 -9.78 -18.81
CA PRO A 402 -10.89 -9.49 -18.15
C PRO A 402 -11.74 -10.74 -17.87
N ALA A 403 -11.62 -11.79 -18.68
CA ALA A 403 -12.31 -13.06 -18.48
C ALA A 403 -11.87 -13.80 -17.18
N MET A 404 -10.72 -13.43 -16.61
CA MET A 404 -10.22 -13.98 -15.34
C MET A 404 -10.84 -13.32 -14.11
N GLY A 405 -11.78 -12.39 -14.30
CA GLY A 405 -12.54 -11.76 -13.21
C GLY A 405 -11.80 -10.67 -12.43
N VAL A 406 -10.62 -10.24 -12.89
CA VAL A 406 -9.88 -9.12 -12.30
C VAL A 406 -10.10 -7.86 -13.13
N THR A 407 -10.54 -6.80 -12.48
CA THR A 407 -10.81 -5.48 -13.06
C THR A 407 -10.00 -4.40 -12.36
N ALA A 408 -10.12 -3.16 -12.82
CA ALA A 408 -9.52 -2.00 -12.15
C ALA A 408 -9.98 -1.83 -10.69
N ASP A 409 -11.16 -2.37 -10.35
CA ASP A 409 -11.78 -2.29 -9.03
C ASP A 409 -11.72 -3.62 -8.24
N SER A 410 -10.80 -4.50 -8.58
CA SER A 410 -10.53 -5.71 -7.80
C SER A 410 -9.57 -5.43 -6.65
N ILE A 411 -9.85 -5.96 -5.46
CA ILE A 411 -8.93 -5.95 -4.31
C ILE A 411 -8.05 -7.21 -4.39
N GLY A 412 -6.72 -7.02 -4.28
CA GLY A 412 -5.71 -8.08 -4.32
C GLY A 412 -4.31 -7.47 -4.45
N ASP A 413 -3.27 -8.28 -4.36
CA ASP A 413 -1.88 -7.86 -4.57
C ASP A 413 -1.49 -8.04 -6.05
N TYR A 414 -1.70 -7.01 -6.84
CA TYR A 414 -1.46 -6.97 -8.29
C TYR A 414 -0.51 -5.83 -8.68
N ALA A 415 0.52 -5.64 -7.87
CA ALA A 415 1.51 -4.59 -8.07
C ALA A 415 2.92 -5.16 -8.32
N CYS A 416 3.75 -4.38 -9.00
CA CYS A 416 5.20 -4.57 -9.09
C CYS A 416 5.90 -3.22 -9.02
N SER A 417 7.23 -3.21 -9.09
CA SER A 417 8.03 -2.00 -9.21
C SER A 417 8.83 -1.94 -10.51
N HIS A 418 9.14 -0.73 -10.94
CA HIS A 418 10.14 -0.43 -11.96
C HIS A 418 11.33 0.26 -11.32
N ASP A 419 12.50 -0.35 -11.42
CA ASP A 419 13.75 0.15 -10.85
C ASP A 419 14.45 1.07 -11.84
N MET A 420 14.77 2.27 -11.39
CA MET A 420 15.43 3.30 -12.20
C MET A 420 16.61 3.94 -11.48
N THR A 421 17.52 4.49 -12.27
CA THR A 421 18.69 5.22 -11.75
C THR A 421 18.86 6.53 -12.52
N VAL A 422 19.20 7.60 -11.77
CA VAL A 422 19.48 8.93 -12.31
C VAL A 422 20.83 9.42 -11.76
N HIS A 423 21.63 10.09 -12.59
CA HIS A 423 22.86 10.74 -12.16
C HIS A 423 22.58 12.06 -11.44
N ARG A 424 23.20 12.29 -10.27
CA ARG A 424 23.00 13.51 -9.46
C ARG A 424 23.36 14.78 -10.23
N ARG A 425 24.40 14.74 -11.08
CA ARG A 425 24.77 15.87 -11.94
C ARG A 425 23.64 16.39 -12.84
N MET A 426 22.67 15.52 -13.17
CA MET A 426 21.47 15.91 -13.94
C MET A 426 20.47 16.68 -13.09
N LEU A 427 20.67 16.77 -11.77
CA LEU A 427 19.75 17.37 -10.81
C LEU A 427 20.24 18.73 -10.29
N GLU A 428 21.32 19.29 -10.85
CA GLU A 428 22.02 20.44 -10.28
C GLU A 428 21.94 21.73 -11.11
N ASN A 429 21.51 21.67 -12.38
CA ASN A 429 21.63 22.78 -13.33
C ASN A 429 20.29 23.41 -13.76
N GLY A 430 19.79 24.41 -13.02
CA GLY A 430 18.65 25.24 -13.45
C GLY A 430 17.32 24.50 -13.61
N ASP A 431 16.29 25.15 -14.20
CA ASP A 431 14.96 24.55 -14.35
C ASP A 431 14.83 23.64 -15.59
N ASP A 432 15.67 23.79 -16.60
CA ASP A 432 15.63 22.99 -17.82
C ASP A 432 15.89 21.50 -17.55
N TRP A 433 16.80 21.18 -16.64
CA TRP A 433 17.11 19.80 -16.26
C TRP A 433 15.91 19.08 -15.63
N LEU A 434 15.06 19.81 -14.91
CA LEU A 434 13.90 19.22 -14.23
C LEU A 434 12.94 18.59 -15.26
N TRP A 435 12.62 19.34 -16.31
CA TRP A 435 11.74 18.87 -17.36
C TRP A 435 12.39 17.79 -18.23
N GLU A 436 13.68 17.92 -18.53
CA GLU A 436 14.46 16.91 -19.26
C GLU A 436 14.48 15.58 -18.49
N THR A 437 14.78 15.63 -17.19
CA THR A 437 14.77 14.43 -16.34
C THR A 437 13.37 13.82 -16.25
N ALA A 438 12.31 14.62 -16.07
CA ALA A 438 10.93 14.13 -16.02
C ALA A 438 10.51 13.47 -17.35
N ARG A 439 10.89 14.03 -18.52
CA ARG A 439 10.68 13.41 -19.84
C ARG A 439 11.47 12.11 -19.98
N SER A 440 12.73 12.08 -19.52
CA SER A 440 13.56 10.86 -19.53
C SER A 440 12.92 9.73 -18.71
N ILE A 441 12.43 10.02 -17.51
CA ILE A 441 11.70 9.05 -16.67
C ILE A 441 10.44 8.56 -17.40
N LYS A 442 9.64 9.47 -17.96
CA LYS A 442 8.45 9.13 -18.74
C LYS A 442 8.78 8.21 -19.93
N GLY A 443 9.84 8.51 -20.66
CA GLY A 443 10.30 7.69 -21.78
C GLY A 443 10.68 6.27 -21.37
N LYS A 444 11.43 6.12 -20.25
CA LYS A 444 11.79 4.82 -19.68
C LYS A 444 10.54 4.06 -19.23
N LEU A 445 9.61 4.70 -18.50
CA LEU A 445 8.35 4.08 -18.09
C LEU A 445 7.53 3.61 -19.29
N LYS A 446 7.43 4.44 -20.35
CA LYS A 446 6.72 4.06 -21.58
C LYS A 446 7.32 2.81 -22.22
N THR A 447 8.66 2.70 -22.24
CA THR A 447 9.36 1.51 -22.76
C THR A 447 9.06 0.28 -21.88
N GLU A 448 9.12 0.40 -20.56
CA GLU A 448 8.82 -0.70 -19.64
C GLU A 448 7.34 -1.14 -19.73
N ILE A 449 6.42 -0.18 -19.81
CA ILE A 449 4.98 -0.47 -19.96
C ILE A 449 4.69 -1.16 -21.29
N SER A 450 5.38 -0.78 -22.39
CA SER A 450 5.17 -1.38 -23.71
C SER A 450 5.61 -2.85 -23.80
N ARG A 451 6.42 -3.33 -22.87
CA ARG A 451 6.80 -4.76 -22.75
C ARG A 451 5.68 -5.65 -22.18
N GLY A 452 4.57 -5.05 -21.74
CA GLY A 452 3.47 -5.80 -21.14
C GLY A 452 3.89 -6.48 -19.85
N ASP A 453 3.78 -7.82 -19.81
CA ASP A 453 4.15 -8.66 -18.68
C ASP A 453 5.57 -9.26 -18.78
N GLN A 454 6.36 -8.88 -19.80
CA GLN A 454 7.73 -9.35 -19.96
C GLN A 454 8.70 -8.64 -19.01
N ASP A 455 9.66 -9.39 -18.48
CA ASP A 455 10.76 -8.89 -17.62
C ASP A 455 10.28 -8.14 -16.36
N LEU A 456 9.17 -8.60 -15.76
CA LEU A 456 8.68 -8.08 -14.50
C LEU A 456 9.42 -8.71 -13.30
N ASN A 457 9.77 -7.90 -12.29
CA ASN A 457 10.46 -8.38 -11.07
C ASN A 457 9.74 -9.54 -10.37
N PRO A 458 8.39 -9.60 -10.22
CA PRO A 458 7.72 -10.76 -9.64
C PRO A 458 8.01 -12.06 -10.37
N GLY A 459 8.30 -12.02 -11.65
CA GLY A 459 8.70 -13.19 -12.43
C GLY A 459 9.99 -13.85 -11.95
N LEU A 460 10.89 -13.11 -11.26
CA LEU A 460 12.11 -13.64 -10.67
C LEU A 460 11.84 -14.52 -9.45
N LEU A 461 10.74 -14.29 -8.72
CA LEU A 461 10.40 -15.04 -7.51
C LEU A 461 10.18 -16.55 -7.77
N ARG A 462 9.94 -16.95 -9.02
CA ARG A 462 9.86 -18.37 -9.39
C ARG A 462 11.18 -19.14 -9.19
N TYR A 463 12.29 -18.42 -9.14
CA TYR A 463 13.63 -19.00 -8.92
C TYR A 463 14.06 -18.96 -7.45
N ALA A 464 13.31 -18.29 -6.58
CA ALA A 464 13.54 -18.33 -5.15
C ALA A 464 13.02 -19.66 -4.59
N HIS A 465 13.92 -20.49 -4.02
CA HIS A 465 13.54 -21.76 -3.40
C HIS A 465 12.71 -21.51 -2.13
N SER A 466 13.18 -20.62 -1.28
CA SER A 466 12.46 -20.12 -0.09
C SER A 466 12.50 -18.59 -0.10
N ILE A 467 11.32 -17.98 -0.03
CA ILE A 467 11.21 -16.52 0.03
C ILE A 467 11.68 -15.99 1.39
N ARG A 468 11.48 -16.75 2.46
CA ARG A 468 11.98 -16.41 3.80
C ARG A 468 13.52 -16.37 3.81
N GLN A 469 14.18 -17.39 3.27
CA GLN A 469 15.65 -17.41 3.15
C GLN A 469 16.17 -16.30 2.25
N TYR A 470 15.47 -15.95 1.19
CA TYR A 470 15.80 -14.82 0.33
C TYR A 470 15.90 -13.52 1.13
N PHE A 471 14.94 -13.21 2.03
CA PHE A 471 15.01 -12.05 2.90
C PHE A 471 16.18 -12.13 3.89
N LEU A 472 16.36 -13.26 4.57
CA LEU A 472 17.41 -13.44 5.56
C LEU A 472 18.83 -13.28 4.96
N GLN A 473 19.02 -13.70 3.71
CA GLN A 473 20.30 -13.53 3.00
C GLN A 473 20.61 -12.09 2.60
N LYS A 474 19.61 -11.19 2.62
CA LYS A 474 19.81 -9.79 2.30
C LYS A 474 20.22 -8.93 3.49
N THR A 475 20.07 -9.42 4.71
CA THR A 475 20.47 -8.70 5.92
C THR A 475 21.94 -8.30 5.87
N GLY A 476 22.27 -7.11 6.38
CA GLY A 476 23.63 -6.54 6.34
C GLY A 476 24.09 -6.05 4.95
N ARG A 477 23.32 -6.28 3.87
CA ARG A 477 23.66 -5.78 2.53
C ARG A 477 23.24 -4.31 2.34
N ALA A 478 23.82 -3.66 1.35
CA ALA A 478 23.36 -2.34 0.92
C ALA A 478 21.93 -2.42 0.36
N ARG A 479 21.12 -1.39 0.63
CA ARG A 479 19.77 -1.27 0.04
C ARG A 479 19.86 -1.09 -1.48
N LEU A 480 18.80 -1.46 -2.18
CA LEU A 480 18.74 -1.35 -3.65
C LEU A 480 18.35 0.06 -4.11
N HIS A 481 17.58 0.77 -3.30
CA HIS A 481 16.98 2.05 -3.68
C HIS A 481 17.32 3.17 -2.71
N THR A 482 17.35 4.38 -3.22
CA THR A 482 17.38 5.63 -2.46
C THR A 482 16.02 5.91 -1.84
N PHE A 483 14.93 5.59 -2.57
CA PHE A 483 13.55 5.67 -2.10
C PHE A 483 12.64 4.81 -2.98
N GLU A 484 11.45 4.58 -2.50
CA GLU A 484 10.34 3.98 -3.25
C GLU A 484 9.21 5.00 -3.40
N LEU A 485 8.55 5.01 -4.55
CA LEU A 485 7.42 5.89 -4.83
C LEU A 485 6.21 5.10 -5.33
N SER A 486 5.10 5.25 -4.62
CA SER A 486 3.79 4.74 -5.02
C SER A 486 2.87 5.91 -5.32
N SER A 487 2.19 5.89 -6.48
CA SER A 487 1.34 7.00 -6.90
C SER A 487 -0.01 6.49 -7.38
N ILE A 488 -1.09 6.93 -6.74
CA ILE A 488 -2.45 6.52 -7.03
C ILE A 488 -3.26 7.76 -7.40
N VAL A 489 -3.82 7.74 -8.60
CA VAL A 489 -4.79 8.75 -9.04
C VAL A 489 -6.07 8.02 -9.42
N ALA A 490 -7.19 8.43 -8.85
CA ALA A 490 -8.50 7.82 -9.08
C ALA A 490 -9.51 8.83 -9.60
N ASP A 491 -10.51 8.35 -10.30
CA ASP A 491 -11.70 9.14 -10.56
C ASP A 491 -12.48 9.31 -9.25
N LYS A 492 -12.98 10.53 -9.02
CA LYS A 492 -13.82 10.78 -7.85
C LYS A 492 -15.18 10.10 -8.09
N PRO A 493 -15.67 9.28 -7.15
CA PRO A 493 -17.01 8.71 -7.28
C PRO A 493 -18.05 9.84 -7.39
N SER A 494 -19.05 9.64 -8.24
CA SER A 494 -20.10 10.62 -8.43
C SER A 494 -21.03 10.67 -7.20
N THR A 495 -21.30 11.86 -6.69
CA THR A 495 -22.38 12.12 -5.75
C THR A 495 -23.65 12.45 -6.53
N ARG A 496 -24.79 11.83 -6.19
CA ARG A 496 -26.05 12.06 -6.91
C ARG A 496 -26.68 13.43 -6.63
N ASN A 497 -26.53 13.93 -5.40
CA ASN A 497 -27.06 15.22 -4.94
C ASN A 497 -26.47 15.58 -3.56
N ASN A 498 -26.86 16.70 -2.98
CA ASN A 498 -26.45 17.13 -1.63
C ASN A 498 -27.02 16.24 -0.50
N GLU A 499 -27.93 15.32 -0.81
CA GLU A 499 -28.51 14.34 0.10
C GLU A 499 -27.72 13.00 0.11
N SER A 500 -26.54 12.96 -0.48
CA SER A 500 -25.67 11.79 -0.57
C SER A 500 -24.46 11.96 0.33
N TRP A 501 -23.89 10.83 0.80
CA TRP A 501 -22.55 10.82 1.38
C TRP A 501 -21.57 11.44 0.39
N SER A 502 -20.60 12.18 0.90
CA SER A 502 -19.49 12.69 0.10
C SER A 502 -18.15 12.22 0.63
N ILE A 503 -17.14 12.17 -0.26
CA ILE A 503 -15.80 11.70 0.05
C ILE A 503 -14.77 12.71 -0.47
N SER A 504 -13.72 12.95 0.31
CA SER A 504 -12.65 13.89 -0.01
C SER A 504 -11.34 13.53 0.72
N ASN A 505 -10.29 14.29 0.48
CA ASN A 505 -9.04 14.26 1.26
C ASN A 505 -8.44 12.85 1.41
N LEU A 506 -8.21 12.17 0.29
CA LEU A 506 -7.52 10.87 0.33
C LEU A 506 -6.16 10.97 1.02
N GLY A 507 -5.81 9.93 1.77
CA GLY A 507 -4.50 9.72 2.37
C GLY A 507 -3.94 8.37 2.02
N PHE A 508 -2.62 8.28 1.89
CA PHE A 508 -1.91 7.02 1.66
C PHE A 508 -0.60 7.03 2.41
N VAL A 509 -0.42 6.06 3.28
CA VAL A 509 0.84 5.78 4.00
C VAL A 509 1.08 4.28 4.04
N GLN A 510 2.32 3.90 4.23
CA GLN A 510 2.71 2.49 4.35
C GLN A 510 3.75 2.33 5.44
N SER A 511 3.94 1.12 5.95
CA SER A 511 5.00 0.86 6.91
C SER A 511 6.38 1.10 6.28
N ALA A 512 7.32 1.47 7.10
CA ALA A 512 8.72 1.48 6.70
C ALA A 512 9.13 0.07 6.26
N SER A 513 9.93 -0.03 5.21
CA SER A 513 10.51 -1.29 4.75
C SER A 513 11.94 -1.41 5.23
N SER A 514 12.25 -2.54 5.87
CA SER A 514 13.65 -2.86 6.21
C SER A 514 14.45 -3.29 4.98
N GLU A 515 13.80 -3.72 3.88
CA GLU A 515 14.49 -4.20 2.66
C GLU A 515 14.57 -3.13 1.57
N GLY A 516 13.54 -2.32 1.40
CA GLY A 516 13.43 -1.32 0.34
C GLY A 516 14.38 -0.13 0.48
N GLY A 517 13.95 1.02 0.00
CA GLY A 517 14.66 2.28 0.24
C GLY A 517 14.63 2.67 1.72
N PRO A 518 15.51 3.58 2.18
CA PRO A 518 15.50 4.07 3.55
C PRO A 518 14.23 4.87 3.90
N PHE A 519 13.49 5.32 2.91
CA PHE A 519 12.16 5.91 3.03
C PHE A 519 11.33 5.64 1.78
N SER A 520 10.02 5.79 1.91
CA SER A 520 9.08 5.74 0.79
C SER A 520 8.22 7.00 0.73
N LEU A 521 7.78 7.34 -0.50
CA LEU A 521 6.76 8.37 -0.74
C LEU A 521 5.52 7.72 -1.35
N SER A 522 4.41 7.82 -0.65
CA SER A 522 3.09 7.43 -1.14
C SER A 522 2.30 8.66 -1.53
N THR A 523 1.76 8.71 -2.74
CA THR A 523 0.95 9.84 -3.20
C THR A 523 -0.42 9.36 -3.64
N ILE A 524 -1.46 10.11 -3.28
CA ILE A 524 -2.83 9.76 -3.66
C ILE A 524 -3.68 11.00 -3.87
N SER A 525 -4.55 10.95 -4.88
CA SER A 525 -5.54 12.00 -5.13
C SER A 525 -6.75 11.48 -5.91
N PHE A 526 -7.87 12.18 -5.80
CA PHE A 526 -8.90 12.16 -6.82
C PHE A 526 -8.54 13.15 -7.94
N LYS A 527 -8.92 12.81 -9.19
CA LYS A 527 -8.75 13.74 -10.32
C LYS A 527 -9.48 15.06 -10.04
N GLY A 528 -8.79 16.17 -10.23
CA GLY A 528 -9.33 17.51 -9.97
C GLY A 528 -9.19 17.98 -8.52
N GLU A 529 -8.70 17.15 -7.61
CA GLU A 529 -8.40 17.51 -6.22
C GLU A 529 -6.91 17.73 -5.97
N GLY A 530 -6.56 18.11 -4.75
CA GLY A 530 -5.17 18.20 -4.30
C GLY A 530 -4.52 16.83 -4.17
N LEU A 531 -3.19 16.80 -4.13
CA LEU A 531 -2.39 15.60 -3.97
C LEU A 531 -1.89 15.49 -2.53
N THR A 532 -2.19 14.38 -1.87
CA THR A 532 -1.60 14.06 -0.56
C THR A 532 -0.29 13.30 -0.76
N LEU A 533 0.71 13.70 0.00
CA LEU A 533 2.05 13.12 0.06
C LEU A 533 2.24 12.47 1.43
N GLY A 534 2.52 11.18 1.49
CA GLY A 534 2.83 10.44 2.71
C GLY A 534 4.27 9.92 2.66
N PHE A 535 5.15 10.49 3.45
CA PHE A 535 6.52 10.01 3.64
C PHE A 535 6.55 9.02 4.79
N SER A 536 7.17 7.86 4.60
CA SER A 536 7.33 6.82 5.61
C SER A 536 8.79 6.38 5.69
N TRP A 537 9.34 6.29 6.90
CA TRP A 537 10.70 5.78 7.14
C TRP A 537 10.78 5.08 8.49
N GLY A 538 11.77 4.20 8.64
CA GLY A 538 12.04 3.55 9.92
C GLY A 538 12.71 4.53 10.89
N GLU A 539 12.26 4.54 12.14
CA GLU A 539 12.88 5.30 13.22
C GLU A 539 14.37 4.96 13.33
N GLY A 540 15.24 5.95 13.41
CA GLY A 540 16.68 5.75 13.41
C GLY A 540 17.34 5.45 12.05
N ASN A 541 16.57 5.17 10.98
CA ASN A 541 17.14 4.91 9.66
C ASN A 541 17.71 6.20 9.02
N LEU A 542 16.94 7.28 9.07
CA LEU A 542 17.36 8.58 8.53
C LEU A 542 17.25 9.66 9.60
N PRO A 543 18.10 10.70 9.53
CA PRO A 543 17.92 11.88 10.36
C PRO A 543 16.58 12.57 10.06
N GLU A 544 15.84 12.97 11.08
CA GLU A 544 14.55 13.66 10.91
C GLU A 544 14.71 14.98 10.14
N ASP A 545 15.77 15.73 10.41
CA ASP A 545 16.11 16.98 9.71
C ASP A 545 16.33 16.76 8.20
N MET A 546 16.80 15.58 7.80
CA MET A 546 16.93 15.24 6.37
C MET A 546 15.55 15.08 5.72
N ILE A 547 14.62 14.37 6.38
CA ILE A 547 13.24 14.20 5.85
C ILE A 547 12.52 15.56 5.80
N GLU A 548 12.67 16.38 6.84
CA GLU A 548 12.10 17.74 6.85
C GLU A 548 12.65 18.60 5.71
N SER A 549 13.97 18.53 5.46
CA SER A 549 14.61 19.21 4.34
C SER A 549 14.07 18.74 2.99
N ILE A 550 13.90 17.41 2.80
CA ILE A 550 13.35 16.84 1.57
C ILE A 550 11.92 17.36 1.33
N VAL A 551 11.05 17.30 2.35
CA VAL A 551 9.67 17.79 2.26
C VAL A 551 9.63 19.28 1.94
N LYS A 552 10.43 20.09 2.64
CA LYS A 552 10.52 21.53 2.43
C LYS A 552 10.94 21.86 1.00
N ILE A 553 12.03 21.29 0.53
CA ILE A 553 12.55 21.54 -0.83
C ILE A 553 11.54 21.09 -1.90
N LEU A 554 10.84 19.98 -1.66
CA LEU A 554 9.80 19.49 -2.57
C LEU A 554 8.65 20.51 -2.68
N LEU A 555 8.12 20.99 -1.55
CA LEU A 555 7.02 21.96 -1.54
C LEU A 555 7.44 23.33 -2.12
N GLU A 556 8.61 23.82 -1.78
CA GLU A 556 9.17 25.07 -2.36
C GLU A 556 9.34 24.95 -3.89
N SER A 557 9.71 23.76 -4.38
CA SER A 557 9.82 23.50 -5.82
C SER A 557 8.46 23.51 -6.50
N VAL A 558 7.44 22.93 -5.86
CA VAL A 558 6.04 23.00 -6.32
C VAL A 558 5.54 24.45 -6.37
N ASP A 559 5.75 25.22 -5.29
CA ASP A 559 5.35 26.63 -5.22
C ASP A 559 6.00 27.46 -6.33
N ARG A 560 7.28 27.25 -6.58
CA ARG A 560 8.01 27.93 -7.65
C ARG A 560 7.46 27.61 -9.03
N LEU A 561 7.10 26.34 -9.30
CA LEU A 561 6.53 25.92 -10.58
C LEU A 561 5.07 26.38 -10.78
N CYS A 562 4.41 26.80 -9.71
CA CYS A 562 3.04 27.30 -9.72
C CYS A 562 2.94 28.84 -9.79
N ARG A 563 4.06 29.56 -9.72
CA ARG A 563 4.12 31.03 -9.93
C ARG A 563 4.08 31.39 -11.40
#